data_0489107e8dfd0adc725b3287dc1e6278
#
_entry.id   0489107e8dfd0adc725b3287dc1e6278
#
_cell.length_a   1.000
_cell.length_b   1.000
_cell.length_c   1.000
_cell.angle_alpha   90.00
_cell.angle_beta   90.00
_cell.angle_gamma   90.00
#
_symmetry.space_group_name_H-M   'P 1'
#
loop_
_entity.id
_entity.type
_entity.pdbx_description
1 polymer ?
#
loop_
_entity_poly.entity_id
_entity_poly.type
_entity_poly.pdbx_seq_one_letter_code
_entity_poly.pdbx_strand_id
1 'polypeptide(L)'
;MDTAKQLVLQPQSELEHVRRYIHEQGWFITDEKMLVDAGKYYVVMSVDVGESSRNEEKTNDMVRAGNDRNGMDATGNDIAGIARSENDRFAHNSDLQEIYFKYGRRLLESHSAVLKDYLEDRRRSLVNIISGLEHAKTDNARKRCLELRHEQECIERALELI
;
A
#
# COMPACT_ATOMS: atom_id res chain seq x y z
N MET A 1 -8.47 -26.61 -22.85
CA MET A 1 -8.66 -26.57 -21.40
C MET A 1 -8.96 -25.12 -21.05
N ASP A 2 -10.16 -24.83 -20.53
CA ASP A 2 -10.49 -23.49 -20.09
C ASP A 2 -9.73 -23.21 -18.78
N THR A 3 -8.78 -22.29 -18.85
CA THR A 3 -8.07 -21.80 -17.67
C THR A 3 -8.94 -20.76 -16.96
N ALA A 4 -9.03 -20.84 -15.64
CA ALA A 4 -9.73 -19.82 -14.87
C ALA A 4 -9.09 -18.45 -15.15
N LYS A 5 -9.90 -17.45 -15.50
CA LYS A 5 -9.43 -16.09 -15.78
C LYS A 5 -9.60 -15.17 -14.59
N GLN A 6 -10.43 -15.58 -13.63
CA GLN A 6 -10.74 -14.77 -12.46
C GLN A 6 -10.82 -15.64 -11.22
N LEU A 7 -10.29 -15.12 -10.10
CA LEU A 7 -10.38 -15.73 -8.78
C LEU A 7 -11.07 -14.74 -7.82
N VAL A 8 -11.82 -15.29 -6.87
CA VAL A 8 -12.31 -14.54 -5.72
C VAL A 8 -11.67 -15.11 -4.47
N LEU A 9 -10.95 -14.30 -3.73
CA LEU A 9 -10.20 -14.69 -2.56
C LEU A 9 -10.75 -13.98 -1.32
N GLN A 10 -10.81 -14.70 -0.21
CA GLN A 10 -11.12 -14.16 1.12
C GLN A 10 -10.06 -14.63 2.11
N PRO A 11 -8.86 -14.05 2.11
CA PRO A 11 -7.80 -14.40 3.05
C PRO A 11 -8.21 -14.08 4.49
N GLN A 12 -7.91 -14.99 5.41
CA GLN A 12 -8.23 -14.81 6.84
C GLN A 12 -7.11 -14.09 7.60
N SER A 13 -5.89 -14.07 7.04
CA SER A 13 -4.70 -13.44 7.60
C SER A 13 -3.72 -13.12 6.49
N GLU A 14 -2.60 -12.47 6.83
CA GLU A 14 -1.47 -12.23 5.93
C GLU A 14 -1.85 -11.49 4.61
N LEU A 15 -2.80 -10.56 4.70
CA LEU A 15 -3.32 -9.82 3.54
C LEU A 15 -2.22 -9.15 2.71
N GLU A 16 -1.20 -8.61 3.37
CA GLU A 16 -0.04 -8.02 2.71
C GLU A 16 0.71 -9.04 1.85
N HIS A 17 0.98 -10.23 2.41
CA HIS A 17 1.68 -11.30 1.68
C HIS A 17 0.86 -11.82 0.51
N VAL A 18 -0.47 -11.93 0.68
CA VAL A 18 -1.37 -12.34 -0.41
C VAL A 18 -1.33 -11.34 -1.56
N ARG A 19 -1.39 -10.04 -1.28
CA ARG A 19 -1.31 -8.99 -2.32
C ARG A 19 0.06 -8.97 -3.01
N ARG A 20 1.16 -9.13 -2.26
CA ARG A 20 2.52 -9.24 -2.83
C ARG A 20 2.62 -10.45 -3.75
N TYR A 21 2.12 -11.61 -3.32
CA TYR A 21 2.13 -12.82 -4.12
C TYR A 21 1.34 -12.65 -5.44
N ILE A 22 0.13 -12.07 -5.39
CA ILE A 22 -0.67 -11.77 -6.57
C ILE A 22 0.11 -10.89 -7.55
N HIS A 23 0.73 -9.84 -7.04
CA HIS A 23 1.56 -8.92 -7.84
C HIS A 23 2.79 -9.63 -8.45
N GLU A 24 3.49 -10.46 -7.68
CA GLU A 24 4.67 -11.23 -8.15
C GLU A 24 4.32 -12.24 -9.24
N GLN A 25 3.10 -12.80 -9.20
CA GLN A 25 2.60 -13.68 -10.27
C GLN A 25 2.21 -12.90 -11.54
N GLY A 26 2.23 -11.58 -11.51
CA GLY A 26 1.73 -10.73 -12.60
C GLY A 26 0.22 -10.80 -12.75
N TRP A 27 -0.49 -11.15 -11.70
CA TRP A 27 -1.95 -11.11 -11.62
C TRP A 27 -2.42 -9.74 -11.15
N PHE A 28 -3.68 -9.44 -11.36
CA PHE A 28 -4.22 -8.11 -11.11
C PHE A 28 -5.43 -8.14 -10.18
N ILE A 29 -5.36 -7.37 -9.07
CA ILE A 29 -6.52 -7.19 -8.19
C ILE A 29 -7.45 -6.15 -8.83
N THR A 30 -8.58 -6.61 -9.35
CA THR A 30 -9.57 -5.77 -10.05
C THR A 30 -10.49 -5.06 -9.09
N ASP A 31 -10.84 -5.68 -7.97
CA ASP A 31 -11.70 -5.11 -6.91
C ASP A 31 -11.33 -5.66 -5.54
N GLU A 32 -11.52 -4.84 -4.52
CA GLU A 32 -11.41 -5.22 -3.12
C GLU A 32 -12.57 -4.63 -2.33
N LYS A 33 -13.16 -5.45 -1.49
CA LYS A 33 -14.20 -5.04 -0.54
C LYS A 33 -13.79 -5.38 0.87
N MET A 34 -13.97 -4.45 1.79
CA MET A 34 -13.82 -4.68 3.22
C MET A 34 -15.18 -4.61 3.88
N LEU A 35 -15.46 -5.57 4.77
CA LEU A 35 -16.73 -5.66 5.48
C LEU A 35 -16.48 -6.03 6.94
N VAL A 36 -17.47 -5.75 7.79
CA VAL A 36 -17.47 -6.12 9.19
C VAL A 36 -18.59 -7.11 9.43
N ASP A 37 -18.27 -8.23 10.06
CA ASP A 37 -19.23 -9.21 10.54
C ASP A 37 -18.90 -9.63 11.98
N ALA A 38 -19.88 -9.57 12.87
CA ALA A 38 -19.71 -9.86 14.30
C ALA A 38 -18.47 -9.20 14.95
N GLY A 39 -18.17 -7.95 14.54
CA GLY A 39 -17.02 -7.16 15.04
C GLY A 39 -15.66 -7.58 14.49
N LYS A 40 -15.63 -8.43 13.46
CA LYS A 40 -14.40 -8.82 12.76
C LYS A 40 -14.38 -8.24 11.36
N TYR A 41 -13.20 -7.84 10.94
CA TYR A 41 -12.96 -7.29 9.60
C TYR A 41 -12.56 -8.40 8.63
N TYR A 42 -13.17 -8.39 7.45
CA TYR A 42 -12.91 -9.32 6.36
C TYR A 42 -12.62 -8.55 5.08
N VAL A 43 -11.71 -9.09 4.27
CA VAL A 43 -11.40 -8.54 2.95
C VAL A 43 -11.70 -9.59 1.89
N VAL A 44 -12.41 -9.19 0.85
CA VAL A 44 -12.66 -10.00 -0.34
C VAL A 44 -11.97 -9.33 -1.51
N MET A 45 -11.21 -10.11 -2.28
CA MET A 45 -10.45 -9.66 -3.44
C MET A 45 -10.94 -10.37 -4.69
N SER A 46 -11.20 -9.63 -5.75
CA SER A 46 -11.38 -10.17 -7.11
C SER A 46 -10.07 -10.02 -7.86
N VAL A 47 -9.55 -11.13 -8.38
CA VAL A 47 -8.22 -11.20 -9.00
C VAL A 47 -8.36 -11.70 -10.43
N ASP A 48 -7.85 -10.95 -11.39
CA ASP A 48 -7.69 -11.39 -12.78
C ASP A 48 -6.33 -12.11 -12.93
N VAL A 49 -6.38 -13.35 -13.41
CA VAL A 49 -5.20 -14.19 -13.65
C VAL A 49 -4.93 -14.40 -15.15
N GLY A 50 -5.66 -13.70 -16.02
CA GLY A 50 -5.52 -13.78 -17.47
C GLY A 50 -4.24 -13.12 -17.98
N GLU A 51 -3.77 -13.57 -19.15
CA GLU A 51 -2.58 -12.99 -19.79
C GLU A 51 -2.78 -11.52 -20.22
N SER A 52 -4.02 -11.07 -20.39
CA SER A 52 -4.37 -9.70 -20.80
C SER A 52 -4.03 -8.65 -19.72
N SER A 53 -4.00 -9.04 -18.45
CA SER A 53 -3.72 -8.14 -17.33
C SER A 53 -2.28 -7.63 -17.29
N ARG A 54 -1.35 -8.34 -17.94
CA ARG A 54 0.07 -7.96 -18.00
C ARG A 54 0.35 -6.73 -18.86
N ASN A 55 -0.56 -6.34 -19.74
CA ASN A 55 -0.34 -5.25 -20.69
C ASN A 55 -0.92 -3.90 -20.22
N GLU A 56 -1.93 -3.90 -19.34
CA GLU A 56 -2.59 -2.66 -18.91
C GLU A 56 -1.79 -1.88 -17.85
N GLU A 57 -1.06 -2.60 -16.99
CA GLU A 57 -0.23 -1.96 -15.96
C GLU A 57 1.01 -1.26 -16.57
N LYS A 58 1.62 -1.87 -17.60
CA LYS A 58 2.75 -1.28 -18.32
C LYS A 58 2.38 -0.03 -19.11
N THR A 59 1.14 0.06 -19.61
CA THR A 59 0.66 1.25 -20.32
C THR A 59 0.28 2.38 -19.39
N ASN A 60 -0.25 2.11 -18.20
CA ASN A 60 -0.56 3.16 -17.22
C ASN A 60 0.68 3.81 -16.60
N ASP A 61 1.74 3.04 -16.35
CA ASP A 61 3.00 3.60 -15.89
C ASP A 61 3.73 4.40 -16.97
N MET A 62 3.63 3.99 -18.25
CA MET A 62 4.19 4.76 -19.39
C MET A 62 3.42 6.05 -19.70
N VAL A 63 2.10 6.09 -19.53
CA VAL A 63 1.30 7.29 -19.80
C VAL A 63 1.50 8.35 -18.71
N ARG A 64 1.82 7.99 -17.48
CA ARG A 64 2.19 8.94 -16.43
C ARG A 64 3.61 9.49 -16.57
N ALA A 65 4.52 8.78 -17.23
CA ALA A 65 5.89 9.24 -17.47
C ALA A 65 6.05 10.11 -18.74
N GLY A 66 5.02 10.23 -19.59
CA GLY A 66 5.09 10.82 -20.92
C GLY A 66 4.61 12.27 -21.07
N ASN A 67 4.11 12.94 -20.03
CA ASN A 67 3.45 14.24 -20.20
C ASN A 67 4.23 15.47 -19.73
N ASP A 68 5.54 15.35 -19.46
CA ASP A 68 6.41 16.50 -19.15
C ASP A 68 7.57 16.63 -20.16
N ARG A 69 7.22 16.82 -21.43
CA ARG A 69 8.17 17.34 -22.43
C ARG A 69 7.59 18.56 -23.12
N ASN A 70 7.74 19.72 -22.48
CA ASN A 70 7.99 20.99 -23.19
C ASN A 70 8.45 22.03 -22.18
N GLY A 71 9.67 22.51 -22.38
CA GLY A 71 10.27 23.64 -21.66
C GLY A 71 11.78 23.60 -21.77
N MET A 72 12.31 23.85 -22.96
CA MET A 72 13.69 24.31 -23.10
C MET A 72 13.84 25.64 -22.37
N ASP A 73 14.78 25.75 -21.44
CA ASP A 73 15.61 26.93 -21.34
C ASP A 73 17.01 26.61 -20.84
N ALA A 74 17.98 27.18 -21.53
CA ALA A 74 19.40 26.98 -21.35
C ALA A 74 19.91 28.00 -20.34
N THR A 75 20.26 27.55 -19.12
CA THR A 75 21.34 28.18 -18.33
C THR A 75 21.77 27.20 -17.23
N GLY A 76 23.07 26.89 -17.23
CA GLY A 76 23.67 25.94 -16.26
C GLY A 76 23.68 26.47 -14.84
N ASN A 77 23.24 25.62 -13.98
CA ASN A 77 23.71 25.33 -12.61
C ASN A 77 22.66 24.50 -11.90
N ASP A 78 23.14 23.43 -11.24
CA ASP A 78 22.51 22.60 -10.22
C ASP A 78 22.25 21.14 -10.59
N ILE A 79 23.35 20.43 -10.85
CA ILE A 79 23.35 18.95 -10.91
C ILE A 79 23.03 18.34 -9.52
N ALA A 80 23.18 19.08 -8.42
CA ALA A 80 22.89 18.62 -7.07
C ALA A 80 21.38 18.64 -6.70
N GLY A 81 20.56 19.46 -7.38
CA GLY A 81 19.11 19.54 -7.13
C GLY A 81 18.32 18.42 -7.81
N ILE A 82 18.78 17.96 -8.98
CA ILE A 82 18.10 16.94 -9.78
C ILE A 82 18.22 15.56 -9.13
N ALA A 83 19.40 15.23 -8.59
CA ALA A 83 19.64 13.93 -7.92
C ALA A 83 18.83 13.73 -6.63
N ARG A 84 18.52 14.81 -5.89
CA ARG A 84 17.64 14.75 -4.71
C ARG A 84 16.18 14.53 -5.12
N SER A 85 15.71 15.15 -6.17
CA SER A 85 14.33 15.03 -6.66
C SER A 85 14.02 13.63 -7.20
N GLU A 86 14.97 12.94 -7.83
CA GLU A 86 14.76 11.57 -8.32
C GLU A 86 14.79 10.54 -7.18
N ASN A 87 15.72 10.63 -6.25
CA ASN A 87 15.76 9.77 -5.06
C ASN A 87 14.51 9.94 -4.19
N ASP A 88 13.99 11.15 -4.03
CA ASP A 88 12.76 11.41 -3.28
C ASP A 88 11.52 10.83 -3.99
N ARG A 89 11.49 10.84 -5.33
CA ARG A 89 10.41 10.21 -6.11
C ARG A 89 10.45 8.68 -6.03
N PHE A 90 11.63 8.08 -6.08
CA PHE A 90 11.79 6.62 -5.93
C PHE A 90 11.46 6.16 -4.52
N ALA A 91 11.90 6.87 -3.48
CA ALA A 91 11.56 6.59 -2.09
C ALA A 91 10.05 6.72 -1.86
N HIS A 92 9.43 7.80 -2.37
CA HIS A 92 7.99 8.01 -2.24
C HIS A 92 7.17 6.93 -2.96
N ASN A 93 7.64 6.41 -4.09
CA ASN A 93 6.97 5.34 -4.83
C ASN A 93 7.06 3.99 -4.10
N SER A 94 8.20 3.69 -3.46
CA SER A 94 8.37 2.47 -2.66
C SER A 94 7.49 2.47 -1.40
N ASP A 95 7.40 3.61 -0.71
CA ASP A 95 6.58 3.79 0.48
C ASP A 95 5.08 3.68 0.16
N LEU A 96 4.64 4.27 -0.95
CA LEU A 96 3.26 4.18 -1.41
C LEU A 96 2.90 2.74 -1.78
N GLN A 97 3.82 2.02 -2.41
CA GLN A 97 3.62 0.61 -2.77
C GLN A 97 3.50 -0.27 -1.53
N GLU A 98 4.28 -0.01 -0.49
CA GLU A 98 4.14 -0.71 0.81
C GLU A 98 2.74 -0.50 1.41
N ILE A 99 2.23 0.72 1.41
CA ILE A 99 0.89 1.06 1.89
C ILE A 99 -0.18 0.33 1.07
N TYR A 100 -0.02 0.25 -0.25
CA TYR A 100 -0.93 -0.50 -1.12
C TYR A 100 -0.92 -2.00 -0.82
N PHE A 101 0.22 -2.60 -0.53
CA PHE A 101 0.26 -4.00 -0.12
C PHE A 101 -0.35 -4.22 1.27
N LYS A 102 -0.10 -3.34 2.24
CA LYS A 102 -0.65 -3.45 3.59
C LYS A 102 -2.17 -3.30 3.62
N TYR A 103 -2.70 -2.25 3.00
CA TYR A 103 -4.10 -1.85 3.19
C TYR A 103 -5.00 -2.05 1.98
N GLY A 104 -4.44 -2.35 0.80
CA GLY A 104 -5.17 -2.58 -0.42
C GLY A 104 -5.38 -1.32 -1.26
N ARG A 105 -4.77 -1.31 -2.44
CA ARG A 105 -4.87 -0.18 -3.37
C ARG A 105 -6.31 0.18 -3.69
N ARG A 106 -7.15 -0.82 -4.01
CA ARG A 106 -8.56 -0.60 -4.38
C ARG A 106 -9.39 -0.08 -3.22
N LEU A 107 -9.11 -0.52 -1.98
CA LEU A 107 -9.78 -0.02 -0.79
C LEU A 107 -9.43 1.45 -0.51
N LEU A 108 -8.17 1.84 -0.71
CA LEU A 108 -7.71 3.21 -0.55
C LEU A 108 -8.29 4.12 -1.64
N GLU A 109 -8.18 3.72 -2.92
CA GLU A 109 -8.71 4.47 -4.07
C GLU A 109 -10.23 4.65 -4.02
N SER A 110 -10.96 3.68 -3.46
CA SER A 110 -12.42 3.76 -3.29
C SER A 110 -12.86 4.53 -2.03
N HIS A 111 -11.91 5.05 -1.24
CA HIS A 111 -12.19 5.72 0.03
C HIS A 111 -13.11 4.87 0.94
N SER A 112 -12.76 3.60 1.13
CA SER A 112 -13.57 2.65 1.89
C SER A 112 -13.79 3.12 3.33
N ALA A 113 -15.04 3.41 3.70
CA ALA A 113 -15.40 3.83 5.06
C ALA A 113 -15.03 2.75 6.09
N VAL A 114 -15.22 1.47 5.75
CA VAL A 114 -14.88 0.34 6.64
C VAL A 114 -13.38 0.25 6.86
N LEU A 115 -12.56 0.49 5.82
CA LEU A 115 -11.11 0.57 5.99
C LEU A 115 -10.71 1.74 6.88
N LYS A 116 -11.32 2.91 6.70
CA LYS A 116 -11.09 4.08 7.54
C LYS A 116 -11.35 3.78 9.01
N ASP A 117 -12.51 3.22 9.33
CA ASP A 117 -12.87 2.84 10.69
C ASP A 117 -11.87 1.84 11.28
N TYR A 118 -11.46 0.83 10.51
CA TYR A 118 -10.43 -0.13 10.91
C TYR A 118 -9.09 0.55 11.22
N LEU A 119 -8.63 1.46 10.37
CA LEU A 119 -7.36 2.16 10.55
C LEU A 119 -7.39 3.08 11.78
N GLU A 120 -8.50 3.77 12.01
CA GLU A 120 -8.67 4.62 13.19
C GLU A 120 -8.71 3.82 14.48
N ASP A 121 -9.40 2.67 14.51
CA ASP A 121 -9.41 1.76 15.65
C ASP A 121 -8.02 1.18 15.92
N ARG A 122 -7.33 0.78 14.87
CA ARG A 122 -5.97 0.26 14.99
C ARG A 122 -5.00 1.31 15.49
N ARG A 123 -5.07 2.54 14.99
CA ARG A 123 -4.26 3.67 15.45
C ARG A 123 -4.44 3.92 16.96
N ARG A 124 -5.70 3.95 17.43
CA ARG A 124 -6.00 4.11 18.87
C ARG A 124 -5.38 2.99 19.71
N SER A 125 -5.49 1.77 19.25
CA SER A 125 -4.91 0.60 19.92
C SER A 125 -3.39 0.67 19.99
N LEU A 126 -2.72 1.09 18.90
CA LEU A 126 -1.27 1.23 18.85
C LEU A 126 -0.74 2.26 19.84
N VAL A 127 -1.38 3.40 19.97
CA VAL A 127 -0.98 4.45 20.94
C VAL A 127 -0.93 3.89 22.36
N ASN A 128 -1.94 3.10 22.76
CA ASN A 128 -1.98 2.50 24.09
C ASN A 128 -0.87 1.45 24.29
N ILE A 129 -0.62 0.61 23.27
CA ILE A 129 0.42 -0.43 23.35
C ILE A 129 1.81 0.20 23.40
N ILE A 130 2.10 1.19 22.54
CA ILE A 130 3.38 1.92 22.51
C ILE A 130 3.66 2.57 23.85
N SER A 131 2.68 3.30 24.42
CA SER A 131 2.80 3.92 25.73
C SER A 131 3.14 2.91 26.85
N GLY A 132 2.53 1.71 26.80
CA GLY A 132 2.86 0.63 27.75
C GLY A 132 4.29 0.10 27.58
N LEU A 133 4.77 -0.01 26.32
CA LEU A 133 6.10 -0.53 26.01
C LEU A 133 7.22 0.46 26.32
N GLU A 134 6.98 1.77 26.25
CA GLU A 134 7.98 2.82 26.56
C GLU A 134 8.50 2.74 28.00
N HIS A 135 7.70 2.21 28.93
CA HIS A 135 8.09 2.01 30.32
C HIS A 135 8.91 0.71 30.55
N ALA A 136 8.95 -0.18 29.57
CA ALA A 136 9.70 -1.44 29.63
C ALA A 136 11.16 -1.23 29.16
N LYS A 137 12.14 -1.53 30.04
CA LYS A 137 13.57 -1.29 29.78
C LYS A 137 14.26 -2.46 29.03
N THR A 138 13.51 -3.37 28.40
CA THR A 138 14.07 -4.54 27.70
C THR A 138 14.33 -4.25 26.24
N ASP A 139 15.34 -4.88 25.64
CA ASP A 139 15.66 -4.71 24.22
C ASP A 139 14.54 -5.20 23.31
N ASN A 140 13.84 -6.28 23.72
CA ASN A 140 12.67 -6.77 23.00
C ASN A 140 11.53 -5.75 22.97
N ALA A 141 11.28 -5.04 24.07
CA ALA A 141 10.28 -3.98 24.13
C ALA A 141 10.66 -2.80 23.22
N ARG A 142 11.95 -2.42 23.20
CA ARG A 142 12.43 -1.37 22.30
C ARG A 142 12.25 -1.74 20.83
N LYS A 143 12.64 -2.96 20.45
CA LYS A 143 12.45 -3.45 19.09
C LYS A 143 10.97 -3.44 18.70
N ARG A 144 10.12 -3.98 19.59
CA ARG A 144 8.66 -4.00 19.35
C ARG A 144 8.06 -2.60 19.24
N CYS A 145 8.54 -1.65 20.04
CA CYS A 145 8.10 -0.26 19.97
C CYS A 145 8.44 0.38 18.61
N LEU A 146 9.62 0.10 18.04
CA LEU A 146 9.99 0.59 16.70
C LEU A 146 9.10 0.00 15.60
N GLU A 147 8.80 -1.30 15.65
CA GLU A 147 7.89 -1.96 14.70
C GLU A 147 6.49 -1.33 14.75
N LEU A 148 5.97 -1.08 15.95
CA LEU A 148 4.64 -0.50 16.11
C LEU A 148 4.58 0.98 15.71
N ARG A 149 5.65 1.74 15.90
CA ARG A 149 5.76 3.12 15.40
C ARG A 149 5.76 3.16 13.88
N HIS A 150 6.50 2.27 13.23
CA HIS A 150 6.46 2.15 11.77
C HIS A 150 5.05 1.76 11.26
N GLU A 151 4.37 0.83 11.96
CA GLU A 151 2.97 0.50 11.64
C GLU A 151 2.06 1.74 11.79
N GLN A 152 2.26 2.55 12.83
CA GLN A 152 1.51 3.79 13.04
C GLN A 152 1.74 4.79 11.89
N GLU A 153 2.98 4.99 11.45
CA GLU A 153 3.30 5.85 10.31
C GLU A 153 2.61 5.38 9.02
N CYS A 154 2.60 4.07 8.76
CA CYS A 154 1.88 3.50 7.62
C CYS A 154 0.36 3.76 7.70
N ILE A 155 -0.24 3.66 8.89
CA ILE A 155 -1.66 3.96 9.10
C ILE A 155 -1.95 5.44 8.84
N GLU A 156 -1.14 6.34 9.35
CA GLU A 156 -1.30 7.79 9.16
C GLU A 156 -1.27 8.14 7.67
N ARG A 157 -0.30 7.61 6.94
CA ARG A 157 -0.23 7.78 5.48
C ARG A 157 -1.42 7.18 4.74
N ALA A 158 -1.90 6.00 5.17
CA ALA A 158 -3.07 5.38 4.57
C ALA A 158 -4.34 6.22 4.80
N LEU A 159 -4.48 6.84 5.99
CA LEU A 159 -5.59 7.74 6.30
C LEU A 159 -5.55 9.05 5.49
N GLU A 160 -4.36 9.52 5.09
CA GLU A 160 -4.22 10.68 4.19
C GLU A 160 -4.67 10.38 2.75
N LEU A 161 -4.71 9.10 2.36
CA LEU A 161 -5.14 8.65 1.03
C LEU A 161 -6.65 8.37 0.93
N ILE A 162 -7.37 8.33 2.05
CA ILE A 162 -8.81 8.12 2.17
C ILE A 162 -9.50 9.47 2.46
#